data_5ca6c38b13b652f4abb2c1eeb74d7340
#
_entry.id   5ca6c38b13b652f4abb2c1eeb74d7340
#
_cell.length_a   1.000
_cell.length_b   1.000
_cell.length_c   1.000
_cell.angle_alpha   90.00
_cell.angle_beta   90.00
_cell.angle_gamma   90.00
#
_symmetry.space_group_name_H-M   'P 1'
#
loop_
_entity.id
_entity.type
_entity.pdbx_description
1 polymer ?
#
loop_
_entity_poly.entity_id
_entity_poly.type
_entity_poly.pdbx_seq_one_letter_code
_entity_poly.pdbx_strand_id
1 'polypeptide(L)'
;CGVVVTMPATGAELNPCAVLTNTETNIKCDRGYAKINPLFALMDPAYTMTMPLRQIKAGTFDILSHVMEGYFSDPAGYWATDDMMEGLMHGIIRDFRKAVENPEDAEVRASIMWAGSLAENGFPKTGKKLDFQAHNMEHQLSAYTNCNHGEGLAVLHPTYYRHIYKDGLP
;
A
#
# COMPACT_ATOMS: atom_id res chain seq x y z
N CYS A 1 -21.26 6.27 0.01
CA CYS A 1 -20.89 5.51 -1.20
C CYS A 1 -20.57 4.07 -0.85
N GLY A 2 -20.54 3.18 -1.85
CA GLY A 2 -20.02 1.83 -1.78
C GLY A 2 -18.90 1.65 -2.80
N VAL A 3 -18.07 0.63 -2.64
CA VAL A 3 -16.92 0.34 -3.51
C VAL A 3 -17.01 -1.07 -4.04
N VAL A 4 -16.64 -1.27 -5.30
CA VAL A 4 -16.33 -2.56 -5.90
C VAL A 4 -14.83 -2.58 -6.16
N VAL A 5 -14.09 -3.47 -5.48
CA VAL A 5 -12.64 -3.55 -5.61
C VAL A 5 -12.27 -4.30 -6.88
N THR A 6 -11.64 -3.63 -7.82
CA THR A 6 -11.18 -4.22 -9.08
C THR A 6 -9.65 -4.32 -9.16
N MET A 7 -8.95 -3.58 -8.32
CA MET A 7 -7.48 -3.59 -8.22
C MET A 7 -7.08 -3.34 -6.76
N PRO A 8 -6.58 -4.36 -6.06
CA PRO A 8 -6.07 -4.19 -4.70
C PRO A 8 -4.72 -3.46 -4.74
N ALA A 9 -4.62 -2.40 -3.97
CA ALA A 9 -3.40 -1.60 -3.76
C ALA A 9 -3.60 -0.65 -2.57
N THR A 10 -4.36 0.42 -2.78
CA THR A 10 -4.49 1.57 -1.87
C THR A 10 -5.41 1.34 -0.66
N GLY A 11 -6.10 0.20 -0.57
CA GLY A 11 -7.05 -0.06 0.51
C GLY A 11 -8.21 0.94 0.59
N ALA A 12 -8.55 1.61 -0.53
CA ALA A 12 -9.59 2.65 -0.57
C ALA A 12 -10.98 2.17 -0.13
N GLU A 13 -11.19 0.86 -0.06
CA GLU A 13 -12.42 0.24 0.45
C GLU A 13 -12.55 0.32 1.98
N LEU A 14 -11.46 0.54 2.71
CA LEU A 14 -11.43 0.58 4.17
C LEU A 14 -10.69 1.81 4.74
N ASN A 15 -10.37 2.79 3.91
CA ASN A 15 -9.71 4.01 4.39
C ASN A 15 -10.45 5.28 3.94
N PRO A 16 -10.29 6.40 4.68
CA PRO A 16 -10.93 7.68 4.37
C PRO A 16 -10.07 8.58 3.49
N CYS A 17 -9.10 8.04 2.75
CA CYS A 17 -8.13 8.84 1.99
C CYS A 17 -8.50 8.98 0.52
N ALA A 18 -8.25 10.17 -0.03
CA ALA A 18 -8.29 10.44 -1.45
C ALA A 18 -7.00 11.17 -1.85
N VAL A 19 -6.38 10.74 -2.94
CA VAL A 19 -5.18 11.37 -3.49
C VAL A 19 -5.57 12.18 -4.72
N LEU A 20 -5.20 13.46 -4.73
CA LEU A 20 -5.54 14.39 -5.79
C LEU A 20 -4.27 15.06 -6.34
N THR A 21 -4.23 15.22 -7.66
CA THR A 21 -3.16 15.95 -8.33
C THR A 21 -3.71 17.27 -8.87
N ASN A 22 -3.12 18.38 -8.45
CA ASN A 22 -3.34 19.67 -9.10
C ASN A 22 -2.38 19.75 -10.31
N THR A 23 -2.95 19.68 -11.51
CA THR A 23 -2.17 19.68 -12.76
C THR A 23 -1.60 21.04 -13.14
N GLU A 24 -2.12 22.13 -12.57
CA GLU A 24 -1.57 23.47 -12.80
C GLU A 24 -0.28 23.72 -12.01
N THR A 25 -0.19 23.14 -10.81
CA THR A 25 0.95 23.32 -9.91
C THR A 25 1.86 22.11 -9.82
N ASN A 26 1.47 20.97 -10.44
CA ASN A 26 2.13 19.67 -10.31
C ASN A 26 2.30 19.22 -8.84
N ILE A 27 1.28 19.48 -8.02
CA ILE A 27 1.26 19.03 -6.63
C ILE A 27 0.27 17.88 -6.50
N LYS A 28 0.76 16.73 -6.07
CA LYS A 28 -0.04 15.56 -5.70
C LYS A 28 0.00 15.39 -4.19
N CYS A 29 -1.16 15.27 -3.56
CA CYS A 29 -1.26 15.09 -2.12
C CYS A 29 -2.50 14.26 -1.75
N ASP A 30 -2.41 13.62 -0.59
CA ASP A 30 -3.54 12.95 0.05
C ASP A 30 -4.40 13.92 0.86
N ARG A 31 -5.65 13.54 1.05
CA ARG A 31 -6.59 14.17 1.97
C ARG A 31 -7.49 13.08 2.58
N GLY A 32 -7.55 13.07 3.89
CA GLY A 32 -8.37 12.12 4.64
C GLY A 32 -9.57 12.79 5.29
N TYR A 33 -10.78 12.22 5.09
CA TYR A 33 -12.01 12.68 5.73
C TYR A 33 -12.87 11.48 6.11
N ALA A 34 -13.20 11.32 7.37
CA ALA A 34 -13.99 10.18 7.85
C ALA A 34 -15.31 9.96 7.07
N LYS A 35 -15.88 11.04 6.51
CA LYS A 35 -17.14 10.98 5.74
C LYS A 35 -16.99 10.34 4.35
N ILE A 36 -15.77 10.19 3.82
CA ILE A 36 -15.55 9.55 2.52
C ILE A 36 -15.28 8.04 2.65
N ASN A 37 -15.18 7.50 3.87
CA ASN A 37 -15.14 6.06 4.06
C ASN A 37 -16.34 5.40 3.36
N PRO A 38 -16.10 4.34 2.57
CA PRO A 38 -17.19 3.55 2.00
C PRO A 38 -18.07 2.93 3.11
N LEU A 39 -19.37 2.87 2.86
CA LEU A 39 -20.31 2.20 3.77
C LEU A 39 -20.25 0.68 3.64
N PHE A 40 -19.86 0.20 2.47
CA PHE A 40 -19.64 -1.22 2.18
C PHE A 40 -18.64 -1.37 1.02
N ALA A 41 -17.98 -2.52 0.96
CA ALA A 41 -17.12 -2.93 -0.14
C ALA A 41 -17.54 -4.29 -0.68
N LEU A 42 -17.56 -4.44 -2.00
CA LEU A 42 -17.68 -5.71 -2.69
C LEU A 42 -16.30 -6.14 -3.14
N MET A 43 -15.83 -7.24 -2.59
CA MET A 43 -14.47 -7.75 -2.77
C MET A 43 -14.52 -9.15 -3.38
N ASP A 44 -14.68 -9.21 -4.69
CA ASP A 44 -14.64 -10.46 -5.46
C ASP A 44 -13.32 -10.52 -6.24
N PRO A 45 -12.41 -11.47 -5.93
CA PRO A 45 -11.14 -11.61 -6.62
C PRO A 45 -11.29 -11.88 -8.12
N ALA A 46 -12.44 -12.35 -8.59
CA ALA A 46 -12.71 -12.55 -10.01
C ALA A 46 -12.55 -11.25 -10.81
N TYR A 47 -12.88 -10.09 -10.24
CA TYR A 47 -12.68 -8.80 -10.91
C TYR A 47 -11.21 -8.43 -11.11
N THR A 48 -10.29 -9.08 -10.41
CA THR A 48 -8.86 -8.82 -10.54
C THR A 48 -8.18 -9.70 -11.60
N MET A 49 -8.85 -10.74 -12.10
CA MET A 49 -8.24 -11.77 -12.96
C MET A 49 -7.76 -11.23 -14.32
N THR A 50 -8.35 -10.13 -14.79
CA THR A 50 -7.94 -9.46 -16.04
C THR A 50 -6.82 -8.44 -15.86
N MET A 51 -6.32 -8.23 -14.64
CA MET A 51 -5.23 -7.28 -14.39
C MET A 51 -3.93 -7.74 -15.06
N PRO A 52 -3.24 -6.86 -15.80
CA PRO A 52 -1.91 -7.17 -16.32
C PRO A 52 -0.91 -7.43 -15.18
N LEU A 53 0.06 -8.32 -15.42
CA LEU A 53 1.09 -8.66 -14.43
C LEU A 53 1.84 -7.42 -13.88
N ARG A 54 2.04 -6.40 -14.72
CA ARG A 54 2.64 -5.12 -14.30
C ARG A 54 1.82 -4.47 -13.17
N GLN A 55 0.50 -4.45 -13.29
CA GLN A 55 -0.38 -3.86 -12.27
C GLN A 55 -0.46 -4.73 -11.01
N ILE A 56 -0.40 -6.05 -11.16
CA ILE A 56 -0.30 -6.96 -10.00
C ILE A 56 0.97 -6.63 -9.19
N LYS A 57 2.10 -6.52 -9.89
CA LYS A 57 3.40 -6.19 -9.25
C LYS A 57 3.36 -4.84 -8.55
N ALA A 58 2.90 -3.82 -9.25
CA ALA A 58 2.83 -2.46 -8.71
C ALA A 58 1.88 -2.38 -7.51
N GLY A 59 0.67 -2.90 -7.63
CA GLY A 59 -0.32 -2.89 -6.54
C GLY A 59 0.12 -3.70 -5.32
N THR A 60 0.73 -4.87 -5.52
CA THR A 60 1.20 -5.67 -4.39
C THR A 60 2.40 -5.01 -3.69
N PHE A 61 3.28 -4.33 -4.44
CA PHE A 61 4.35 -3.55 -3.81
C PHE A 61 3.80 -2.36 -3.03
N ASP A 62 2.78 -1.69 -3.54
CA ASP A 62 2.09 -0.60 -2.84
C ASP A 62 1.50 -1.08 -1.50
N ILE A 63 0.80 -2.24 -1.50
CA ILE A 63 0.32 -2.88 -0.27
C ILE A 63 1.47 -3.13 0.72
N LEU A 64 2.59 -3.68 0.25
CA LEU A 64 3.75 -3.94 1.09
C LEU A 64 4.34 -2.64 1.65
N SER A 65 4.41 -1.60 0.83
CA SER A 65 4.98 -0.30 1.21
C SER A 65 4.19 0.37 2.34
N HIS A 66 2.86 0.27 2.32
CA HIS A 66 2.00 0.77 3.40
C HIS A 66 2.33 0.12 4.76
N VAL A 67 2.58 -1.18 4.76
CA VAL A 67 2.96 -1.88 6.00
C VAL A 67 4.38 -1.52 6.42
N MET A 68 5.32 -1.47 5.47
CA MET A 68 6.72 -1.12 5.73
C MET A 68 6.87 0.30 6.30
N GLU A 69 6.19 1.28 5.75
CA GLU A 69 6.25 2.65 6.26
C GLU A 69 5.62 2.77 7.65
N GLY A 70 4.55 2.03 7.92
CA GLY A 70 4.01 1.91 9.27
C GLY A 70 4.99 1.24 10.25
N TYR A 71 5.63 0.16 9.83
CA TYR A 71 6.57 -0.60 10.66
C TYR A 71 7.81 0.22 11.03
N PHE A 72 8.42 0.92 10.06
CA PHE A 72 9.66 1.67 10.25
C PHE A 72 9.47 3.12 10.72
N SER A 73 8.25 3.60 10.89
CA SER A 73 8.01 5.01 11.26
C SER A 73 8.19 5.32 12.75
N ASP A 74 8.06 4.33 13.61
CA ASP A 74 8.18 4.49 15.07
C ASP A 74 8.88 3.28 15.68
N PRO A 75 10.13 3.43 16.17
CA PRO A 75 10.94 2.33 16.65
C PRO A 75 10.54 1.80 18.04
N ALA A 76 9.65 2.46 18.77
CA ALA A 76 9.48 2.17 20.18
C ALA A 76 8.31 1.21 20.49
N GLY A 77 8.63 0.01 21.01
CA GLY A 77 7.87 -0.65 22.09
C GLY A 77 6.51 -1.27 21.76
N TYR A 78 6.10 -1.37 20.49
CA TYR A 78 4.77 -1.89 20.12
C TYR A 78 4.85 -3.34 19.58
N TRP A 79 5.46 -4.24 20.32
CA TRP A 79 5.80 -5.61 19.86
C TRP A 79 4.63 -6.37 19.25
N ALA A 80 3.44 -6.33 19.85
CA ALA A 80 2.28 -7.01 19.26
C ALA A 80 1.86 -6.42 17.91
N THR A 81 1.98 -5.10 17.74
CA THR A 81 1.75 -4.42 16.47
C THR A 81 2.83 -4.78 15.44
N ASP A 82 4.10 -4.83 15.88
CA ASP A 82 5.22 -5.22 15.04
C ASP A 82 5.07 -6.67 14.54
N ASP A 83 4.74 -7.60 15.43
CA ASP A 83 4.47 -9.00 15.07
C ASP A 83 3.33 -9.13 14.03
N MET A 84 2.26 -8.35 14.17
CA MET A 84 1.16 -8.33 13.18
C MET A 84 1.63 -7.79 11.83
N MET A 85 2.42 -6.71 11.82
CA MET A 85 2.97 -6.13 10.60
C MET A 85 3.95 -7.07 9.91
N GLU A 86 4.84 -7.72 10.66
CA GLU A 86 5.78 -8.72 10.12
C GLU A 86 5.03 -9.91 9.52
N GLY A 87 4.02 -10.44 10.22
CA GLY A 87 3.18 -11.51 9.70
C GLY A 87 2.49 -11.12 8.40
N LEU A 88 1.98 -9.88 8.32
CA LEU A 88 1.34 -9.36 7.11
C LEU A 88 2.35 -9.19 5.97
N MET A 89 3.52 -8.62 6.22
CA MET A 89 4.60 -8.49 5.22
C MET A 89 5.04 -9.84 4.68
N HIS A 90 5.24 -10.86 5.55
CA HIS A 90 5.56 -12.21 5.14
C HIS A 90 4.49 -12.81 4.22
N GLY A 91 3.21 -12.62 4.55
CA GLY A 91 2.08 -13.05 3.72
C GLY A 91 2.10 -12.38 2.35
N ILE A 92 2.25 -11.06 2.31
CA ILE A 92 2.29 -10.27 1.07
C ILE A 92 3.46 -10.72 0.18
N ILE A 93 4.66 -10.89 0.73
CA ILE A 93 5.84 -11.32 -0.03
C ILE A 93 5.66 -12.74 -0.60
N ARG A 94 5.11 -13.67 0.20
CA ARG A 94 4.79 -15.03 -0.25
C ARG A 94 3.82 -15.00 -1.43
N ASP A 95 2.73 -14.26 -1.28
CA ASP A 95 1.64 -14.23 -2.27
C ASP A 95 2.05 -13.46 -3.52
N PHE A 96 2.88 -12.43 -3.38
CA PHE A 96 3.51 -11.73 -4.50
C PHE A 96 4.32 -12.68 -5.39
N ARG A 97 5.18 -13.53 -4.79
CA ARG A 97 5.98 -14.51 -5.53
C ARG A 97 5.09 -15.49 -6.29
N LYS A 98 4.06 -16.02 -5.63
CA LYS A 98 3.09 -16.92 -6.26
C LYS A 98 2.33 -16.24 -7.40
N ALA A 99 1.88 -14.99 -7.22
CA ALA A 99 1.18 -14.24 -8.26
C ALA A 99 2.07 -13.92 -9.47
N VAL A 100 3.39 -13.81 -9.30
CA VAL A 100 4.33 -13.66 -10.41
C VAL A 100 4.52 -14.97 -11.18
N GLU A 101 4.55 -16.11 -10.47
CA GLU A 101 4.67 -17.45 -11.05
C GLU A 101 3.37 -17.88 -11.76
N ASN A 102 2.22 -17.64 -11.13
CA ASN A 102 0.90 -17.94 -11.66
C ASN A 102 -0.07 -16.78 -11.44
N PRO A 103 -0.16 -15.83 -12.38
CA PRO A 103 -1.06 -14.68 -12.25
C PRO A 103 -2.55 -15.03 -12.24
N GLU A 104 -2.94 -16.24 -12.67
CA GLU A 104 -4.32 -16.70 -12.76
C GLU A 104 -4.78 -17.47 -11.51
N ASP A 105 -3.94 -17.58 -10.47
CA ASP A 105 -4.30 -18.23 -9.22
C ASP A 105 -5.30 -17.38 -8.43
N ALA A 106 -6.56 -17.81 -8.42
CA ALA A 106 -7.65 -17.09 -7.78
C ALA A 106 -7.50 -16.98 -6.25
N GLU A 107 -6.92 -18.00 -5.59
CA GLU A 107 -6.70 -17.98 -4.15
C GLU A 107 -5.63 -16.96 -3.78
N VAL A 108 -4.55 -16.92 -4.56
CA VAL A 108 -3.49 -15.90 -4.38
C VAL A 108 -4.03 -14.50 -4.63
N ARG A 109 -4.88 -14.32 -5.64
CA ARG A 109 -5.53 -13.03 -5.91
C ARG A 109 -6.45 -12.60 -4.77
N ALA A 110 -7.21 -13.52 -4.20
CA ALA A 110 -8.04 -13.27 -3.04
C ALA A 110 -7.21 -12.87 -1.82
N SER A 111 -6.09 -13.58 -1.58
CA SER A 111 -5.17 -13.28 -0.47
C SER A 111 -4.54 -11.89 -0.60
N ILE A 112 -4.07 -11.51 -1.80
CA ILE A 112 -3.52 -10.17 -2.07
C ILE A 112 -4.60 -9.09 -1.88
N MET A 113 -5.83 -9.33 -2.35
CA MET A 113 -6.95 -8.39 -2.17
C MET A 113 -7.23 -8.14 -0.69
N TRP A 114 -7.28 -9.19 0.11
CA TRP A 114 -7.49 -9.07 1.55
C TRP A 114 -6.32 -8.40 2.27
N ALA A 115 -5.08 -8.73 1.88
CA ALA A 115 -3.90 -8.09 2.42
C ALA A 115 -3.87 -6.57 2.16
N GLY A 116 -4.35 -6.12 0.99
CA GLY A 116 -4.50 -4.70 0.67
C GLY A 116 -5.41 -3.97 1.65
N SER A 117 -6.57 -4.54 1.93
CA SER A 117 -7.50 -3.99 2.92
C SER A 117 -6.90 -3.96 4.32
N LEU A 118 -6.23 -5.03 4.74
CA LEU A 118 -5.57 -5.08 6.05
C LEU A 118 -4.45 -4.07 6.18
N ALA A 119 -3.65 -3.87 5.13
CA ALA A 119 -2.52 -2.94 5.14
C ALA A 119 -2.95 -1.50 5.42
N GLU A 120 -4.17 -1.11 5.01
CA GLU A 120 -4.64 0.28 5.11
C GLU A 120 -5.79 0.53 6.09
N ASN A 121 -6.41 -0.51 6.66
CA ASN A 121 -7.53 -0.33 7.59
C ASN A 121 -7.15 0.26 8.95
N GLY A 122 -5.86 0.46 9.22
CA GLY A 122 -5.33 1.02 10.46
C GLY A 122 -5.14 0.00 11.60
N PHE A 123 -5.76 -1.16 11.56
CA PHE A 123 -5.68 -2.15 12.63
C PHE A 123 -4.25 -2.65 12.88
N PRO A 124 -3.48 -3.10 11.86
CA PRO A 124 -2.11 -3.57 12.09
C PRO A 124 -1.12 -2.44 12.42
N LYS A 125 -1.54 -1.18 12.35
CA LYS A 125 -0.72 0.00 12.65
C LYS A 125 -1.12 0.65 13.99
N THR A 126 -1.99 0.01 14.77
CA THR A 126 -2.53 0.55 16.02
C THR A 126 -1.40 0.86 17.01
N GLY A 127 -1.41 2.07 17.53
CA GLY A 127 -0.40 2.57 18.47
C GLY A 127 0.82 3.22 17.82
N LYS A 128 1.09 2.98 16.53
CA LYS A 128 2.22 3.59 15.81
C LYS A 128 1.93 5.01 15.35
N LYS A 129 2.97 5.84 15.35
CA LYS A 129 2.95 7.17 14.72
C LYS A 129 3.44 7.05 13.29
N LEU A 130 2.52 7.15 12.34
CA LEU A 130 2.82 7.00 10.92
C LEU A 130 3.34 8.30 10.31
N ASP A 131 4.33 8.23 9.41
CA ASP A 131 4.85 9.40 8.71
C ASP A 131 4.77 9.34 7.17
N PHE A 132 4.68 8.19 6.55
CA PHE A 132 4.52 7.99 5.11
C PHE A 132 5.47 8.83 4.23
N GLN A 133 6.74 8.96 4.61
CA GLN A 133 7.70 9.81 3.90
C GLN A 133 7.99 9.33 2.48
N ALA A 134 8.13 8.01 2.25
CA ALA A 134 8.37 7.48 0.91
C ALA A 134 7.17 7.71 0.00
N HIS A 135 5.93 7.56 0.52
CA HIS A 135 4.71 7.93 -0.22
C HIS A 135 4.68 9.41 -0.58
N ASN A 136 5.01 10.30 0.36
CA ASN A 136 5.05 11.75 0.11
C ASN A 136 6.07 12.12 -0.97
N MET A 137 7.24 11.48 -0.98
CA MET A 137 8.24 11.66 -2.04
C MET A 137 7.74 11.11 -3.38
N GLU A 138 7.09 9.94 -3.37
CA GLU A 138 6.52 9.34 -4.58
C GLU A 138 5.41 10.21 -5.18
N HIS A 139 4.56 10.82 -4.35
CA HIS A 139 3.53 11.73 -4.83
C HIS A 139 4.13 12.86 -5.69
N GLN A 140 5.26 13.42 -5.27
CA GLN A 140 5.92 14.44 -6.08
C GLN A 140 6.57 13.84 -7.33
N LEU A 141 7.21 12.69 -7.23
CA LEU A 141 7.79 12.00 -8.39
C LEU A 141 6.71 11.75 -9.45
N SER A 142 5.58 11.15 -9.08
CA SER A 142 4.51 10.83 -10.02
C SER A 142 3.77 12.06 -10.52
N ALA A 143 3.67 13.14 -9.74
CA ALA A 143 3.10 14.41 -10.21
C ALA A 143 3.86 14.99 -11.41
N TYR A 144 5.18 14.82 -11.46
CA TYR A 144 6.03 15.32 -12.56
C TYR A 144 6.24 14.31 -13.67
N THR A 145 6.25 13.02 -13.38
CA THR A 145 6.64 11.97 -14.34
C THR A 145 5.45 11.16 -14.86
N ASN A 146 4.29 11.26 -14.20
CA ASN A 146 3.13 10.42 -14.45
C ASN A 146 3.44 8.90 -14.38
N CYS A 147 4.44 8.51 -13.57
CA CYS A 147 4.73 7.10 -13.35
C CYS A 147 3.63 6.41 -12.55
N ASN A 148 3.54 5.08 -12.67
CA ASN A 148 2.66 4.29 -11.82
C ASN A 148 3.11 4.39 -10.37
N HIS A 149 2.16 4.59 -9.44
CA HIS A 149 2.43 4.84 -8.03
C HIS A 149 3.26 3.72 -7.38
N GLY A 150 2.83 2.46 -7.49
CA GLY A 150 3.56 1.34 -6.90
C GLY A 150 4.94 1.10 -7.54
N GLU A 151 5.12 1.44 -8.81
CA GLU A 151 6.45 1.41 -9.46
C GLU A 151 7.34 2.54 -8.92
N GLY A 152 6.81 3.74 -8.75
CA GLY A 152 7.53 4.86 -8.12
C GLY A 152 7.99 4.53 -6.71
N LEU A 153 7.11 3.94 -5.90
CA LEU A 153 7.45 3.45 -4.56
C LEU A 153 8.56 2.38 -4.61
N ALA A 154 8.47 1.42 -5.54
CA ALA A 154 9.48 0.35 -5.67
C ALA A 154 10.88 0.89 -6.02
N VAL A 155 10.97 2.02 -6.70
CA VAL A 155 12.24 2.70 -7.01
C VAL A 155 12.75 3.48 -5.79
N LEU A 156 11.87 4.15 -5.05
CA LEU A 156 12.25 5.03 -3.94
C LEU A 156 12.63 4.27 -2.66
N HIS A 157 11.86 3.24 -2.29
CA HIS A 157 12.02 2.53 -1.02
C HIS A 157 13.45 2.02 -0.74
N PRO A 158 14.14 1.34 -1.66
CA PRO A 158 15.48 0.83 -1.38
C PRO A 158 16.49 1.95 -1.06
N THR A 159 16.36 3.09 -1.70
CA THR A 159 17.24 4.25 -1.47
C THR A 159 16.87 4.96 -0.17
N TYR A 160 15.59 5.15 0.07
CA TYR A 160 15.06 5.76 1.28
C TYR A 160 15.49 4.96 2.53
N TYR A 161 15.26 3.64 2.57
CA TYR A 161 15.65 2.83 3.72
C TYR A 161 17.16 2.74 3.93
N ARG A 162 17.97 2.73 2.87
CA ARG A 162 19.43 2.84 3.04
C ARG A 162 19.83 4.17 3.66
N HIS A 163 19.13 5.24 3.36
CA HIS A 163 19.40 6.57 3.92
C HIS A 163 19.09 6.60 5.42
N ILE A 164 17.87 6.23 5.81
CA ILE A 164 17.48 6.26 7.22
C ILE A 164 18.27 5.25 8.06
N TYR A 165 18.63 4.09 7.51
CA TYR A 165 19.46 3.10 8.21
C TYR A 165 20.87 3.62 8.52
N LYS A 166 21.48 4.43 7.64
CA LYS A 166 22.79 5.04 7.87
C LYS A 166 22.78 6.03 9.03
N ASP A 167 21.68 6.71 9.24
CA ASP A 167 21.52 7.70 10.29
C ASP A 167 21.14 7.07 11.64
N GLY A 168 21.19 5.74 11.74
CA GLY A 168 20.91 5.00 12.97
C GLY A 168 19.43 4.95 13.33
N LEU A 169 18.56 5.26 12.39
CA LEU A 169 17.13 4.99 12.50
C LEU A 169 16.85 3.52 12.17
N PRO A 170 15.84 2.93 12.79
CA PRO A 170 15.68 1.49 12.96
C PRO A 170 15.77 0.68 11.72
#